data_e36b1d8bf51fee89371cdf5735e98aa8
#
_entry.id   e36b1d8bf51fee89371cdf5735e98aa8
#
_cell.length_a   1.000
_cell.length_b   1.000
_cell.length_c   1.000
_cell.angle_alpha   90.00
_cell.angle_beta   90.00
_cell.angle_gamma   90.00
#
_symmetry.space_group_name_H-M   'P 1'
#
loop_
_entity.id
_entity.type
_entity.pdbx_description
1 polymer ?
#
loop_
_entity_poly.entity_id
_entity_poly.type
_entity_poly.pdbx_seq_one_letter_code
_entity_poly.pdbx_strand_id
1 'polypeptide(L)'
;MILVVITLALTQIQNASRQDLERIEGRYLQQQGWAYMLGAETLARQVLTDGRIREQPRWWNTLRGEPVAYPVDEGMLSLTVTDLRSCYNLNHLAGLNSQEASLDLQSLLPWRLYINQLEQEDRWLEDLLPEEFLDRARDWMDADNEALVYGAETGQYLLQEPPRVAANQPLVDLSEINWLQPENRSRFRQLPAGICLLPDTRLRLNINTLPRQRLPLLWALMEGQVPLVALEEWWQQRPEVGYTALAEFWGDLGETWLPEDSAWRQRVGGRLMFVSDYYRVSIEMNLNDRQLIFESDIYLSPDAQTRVYARRWGPVDGRISLQDRVQEENEITD
;
A
#
# COMPACT_ATOMS: atom_id res chain seq x y z
N MET A 1 -57.92 -9.24 -27.53
CA MET A 1 -56.65 -9.97 -27.68
C MET A 1 -55.54 -9.18 -28.37
N ILE A 2 -55.77 -8.56 -29.54
CA ILE A 2 -54.78 -7.74 -30.27
C ILE A 2 -54.26 -6.56 -29.47
N LEU A 3 -55.10 -5.84 -28.77
CA LEU A 3 -54.74 -4.68 -27.93
C LEU A 3 -53.75 -5.06 -26.79
N VAL A 4 -53.96 -6.20 -26.18
CA VAL A 4 -53.06 -6.72 -25.10
C VAL A 4 -51.67 -7.04 -25.66
N VAL A 5 -51.58 -7.64 -26.85
CA VAL A 5 -50.29 -7.97 -27.49
C VAL A 5 -49.55 -6.70 -27.88
N ILE A 6 -50.28 -5.67 -28.38
CA ILE A 6 -49.66 -4.38 -28.73
C ILE A 6 -49.14 -3.65 -27.47
N THR A 7 -49.93 -3.63 -26.38
CA THR A 7 -49.46 -3.02 -25.12
C THR A 7 -48.24 -3.75 -24.53
N LEU A 8 -48.23 -5.06 -24.57
CA LEU A 8 -47.03 -5.85 -24.13
C LEU A 8 -45.81 -5.55 -25.01
N ALA A 9 -45.99 -5.49 -26.33
CA ALA A 9 -44.87 -5.17 -27.22
C ALA A 9 -44.35 -3.73 -26.98
N LEU A 10 -45.23 -2.76 -26.80
CA LEU A 10 -44.86 -1.36 -26.49
C LEU A 10 -44.13 -1.26 -25.14
N THR A 11 -44.60 -1.93 -24.10
CA THR A 11 -43.90 -1.95 -22.79
C THR A 11 -42.54 -2.62 -22.88
N GLN A 12 -42.36 -3.69 -23.65
CA GLN A 12 -41.05 -4.32 -23.89
C GLN A 12 -40.12 -3.37 -24.63
N ILE A 13 -40.58 -2.68 -25.68
CA ILE A 13 -39.76 -1.70 -26.41
C ILE A 13 -39.35 -0.54 -25.50
N GLN A 14 -40.27 -0.01 -24.68
CA GLN A 14 -39.98 1.06 -23.75
C GLN A 14 -38.94 0.62 -22.69
N ASN A 15 -39.09 -0.58 -22.15
CA ASN A 15 -38.13 -1.11 -21.17
C ASN A 15 -36.75 -1.35 -21.80
N ALA A 16 -36.69 -1.90 -23.01
CA ALA A 16 -35.46 -2.06 -23.76
C ALA A 16 -34.75 -0.71 -24.02
N SER A 17 -35.54 0.30 -24.48
CA SER A 17 -35.03 1.65 -24.73
C SER A 17 -34.51 2.32 -23.46
N ARG A 18 -35.16 2.14 -22.31
CA ARG A 18 -34.67 2.64 -21.02
C ARG A 18 -33.37 1.99 -20.63
N GLN A 19 -33.26 0.67 -20.73
CA GLN A 19 -32.04 -0.05 -20.43
C GLN A 19 -30.89 0.35 -21.35
N ASP A 20 -31.17 0.61 -22.63
CA ASP A 20 -30.14 1.07 -23.56
C ASP A 20 -29.67 2.50 -23.25
N LEU A 21 -30.57 3.39 -22.86
CA LEU A 21 -30.22 4.74 -22.38
C LEU A 21 -29.35 4.68 -21.13
N GLU A 22 -29.74 3.90 -20.13
CA GLU A 22 -28.96 3.72 -18.88
C GLU A 22 -27.56 3.15 -19.17
N ARG A 23 -27.45 2.25 -20.14
CA ARG A 23 -26.13 1.71 -20.57
C ARG A 23 -25.29 2.78 -21.26
N ILE A 24 -25.88 3.60 -22.11
CA ILE A 24 -25.20 4.68 -22.83
C ILE A 24 -24.73 5.75 -21.84
N GLU A 25 -25.60 6.19 -20.94
CA GLU A 25 -25.23 7.11 -19.86
C GLU A 25 -24.13 6.54 -18.97
N GLY A 26 -24.24 5.27 -18.59
CA GLY A 26 -23.20 4.60 -17.80
C GLY A 26 -21.84 4.58 -18.50
N ARG A 27 -21.79 4.31 -19.81
CA ARG A 27 -20.56 4.35 -20.60
C ARG A 27 -20.00 5.77 -20.72
N TYR A 28 -20.86 6.74 -20.94
CA TYR A 28 -20.46 8.14 -21.04
C TYR A 28 -19.83 8.62 -19.72
N LEU A 29 -20.50 8.40 -18.58
CA LEU A 29 -19.99 8.75 -17.27
C LEU A 29 -18.67 8.04 -16.95
N GLN A 30 -18.54 6.77 -17.35
CA GLN A 30 -17.31 6.03 -17.19
C GLN A 30 -16.16 6.61 -18.03
N GLN A 31 -16.41 7.00 -19.27
CA GLN A 31 -15.41 7.63 -20.13
C GLN A 31 -15.01 9.01 -19.63
N GLN A 32 -15.96 9.80 -19.20
CA GLN A 32 -15.73 11.11 -18.61
C GLN A 32 -14.93 10.99 -17.32
N GLY A 33 -15.34 10.07 -16.43
CA GLY A 33 -14.63 9.75 -15.21
C GLY A 33 -13.18 9.35 -15.47
N TRP A 34 -12.95 8.49 -16.46
CA TRP A 34 -11.61 8.10 -16.86
C TRP A 34 -10.75 9.29 -17.30
N ALA A 35 -11.31 10.22 -18.10
CA ALA A 35 -10.58 11.40 -18.54
C ALA A 35 -10.19 12.31 -17.36
N TYR A 36 -11.10 12.55 -16.42
CA TYR A 36 -10.83 13.33 -15.22
C TYR A 36 -9.73 12.68 -14.36
N MET A 37 -9.79 11.37 -14.16
CA MET A 37 -8.80 10.65 -13.35
C MET A 37 -7.40 10.68 -13.96
N LEU A 38 -7.28 10.51 -15.29
CA LEU A 38 -6.00 10.65 -15.98
C LEU A 38 -5.47 12.10 -15.93
N GLY A 39 -6.37 13.09 -15.98
CA GLY A 39 -6.02 14.49 -15.78
C GLY A 39 -5.48 14.75 -14.38
N ALA A 40 -6.15 14.24 -13.36
CA ALA A 40 -5.74 14.34 -11.96
C ALA A 40 -4.41 13.59 -11.69
N GLU A 41 -4.23 12.39 -12.25
CA GLU A 41 -2.95 11.67 -12.20
C GLU A 41 -1.82 12.52 -12.80
N THR A 42 -2.07 13.13 -13.96
CA THR A 42 -1.09 13.98 -14.63
C THR A 42 -0.72 15.19 -13.78
N LEU A 43 -1.70 15.83 -13.16
CA LEU A 43 -1.47 16.94 -12.23
C LEU A 43 -0.64 16.50 -11.01
N ALA A 44 -1.00 15.38 -10.41
CA ALA A 44 -0.25 14.82 -9.29
C ALA A 44 1.21 14.54 -9.67
N ARG A 45 1.46 13.99 -10.85
CA ARG A 45 2.81 13.75 -11.36
C ARG A 45 3.61 15.04 -11.54
N GLN A 46 2.99 16.11 -12.04
CA GLN A 46 3.65 17.42 -12.15
C GLN A 46 4.01 17.97 -10.76
N VAL A 47 3.10 17.87 -9.80
CA VAL A 47 3.33 18.30 -8.42
C VAL A 47 4.47 17.48 -7.79
N LEU A 48 4.51 16.16 -8.00
CA LEU A 48 5.58 15.29 -7.51
C LEU A 48 6.96 15.65 -8.07
N THR A 49 7.04 16.18 -9.29
CA THR A 49 8.32 16.59 -9.92
C THR A 49 8.76 18.01 -9.54
N ASP A 50 7.86 18.87 -9.03
CA ASP A 50 8.21 20.25 -8.66
C ASP A 50 8.88 20.31 -7.27
N GLY A 51 10.21 20.50 -7.27
CA GLY A 51 11.00 20.61 -6.04
C GLY A 51 10.53 21.72 -5.11
N ARG A 52 10.04 22.84 -5.65
CA ARG A 52 9.57 23.99 -4.87
C ARG A 52 8.31 23.63 -4.03
N ILE A 53 7.45 22.78 -4.58
CA ILE A 53 6.25 22.32 -3.88
C ILE A 53 6.65 21.33 -2.78
N ARG A 54 7.60 20.43 -3.07
CA ARG A 54 8.07 19.43 -2.10
C ARG A 54 8.79 20.02 -0.88
N GLU A 55 9.35 21.21 -0.99
CA GLU A 55 10.01 21.94 0.11
C GLU A 55 9.01 22.67 1.03
N GLN A 56 7.72 22.72 0.69
CA GLN A 56 6.71 23.39 1.50
C GLN A 56 6.22 22.48 2.64
N PRO A 57 6.05 22.99 3.88
CA PRO A 57 5.51 22.20 5.01
C PRO A 57 4.15 21.57 4.69
N ARG A 58 3.29 22.28 3.94
CA ARG A 58 1.98 21.77 3.51
C ARG A 58 2.07 20.51 2.65
N TRP A 59 3.17 20.31 1.94
CA TRP A 59 3.42 19.12 1.14
C TRP A 59 3.48 17.84 1.99
N TRP A 60 4.13 17.91 3.13
CA TRP A 60 4.22 16.77 4.05
C TRP A 60 2.85 16.35 4.57
N ASN A 61 1.95 17.32 4.83
CA ASN A 61 0.58 17.01 5.23
C ASN A 61 -0.19 16.33 4.10
N THR A 62 -0.04 16.79 2.86
CA THR A 62 -0.62 16.13 1.68
C THR A 62 -0.15 14.69 1.55
N LEU A 63 1.14 14.41 1.79
CA LEU A 63 1.70 13.05 1.76
C LEU A 63 1.27 12.16 2.93
N ARG A 64 0.70 12.74 3.96
CA ARG A 64 0.09 12.01 5.09
C ARG A 64 -1.34 11.58 4.80
N GLY A 65 -1.86 11.86 3.61
CA GLY A 65 -3.16 11.40 3.16
C GLY A 65 -4.27 12.45 3.26
N GLU A 66 -3.97 13.73 3.48
CA GLU A 66 -4.98 14.78 3.44
C GLU A 66 -5.55 14.92 2.01
N PRO A 67 -6.87 14.78 1.83
CA PRO A 67 -7.49 14.89 0.52
C PRO A 67 -7.55 16.33 0.03
N VAL A 68 -7.28 16.54 -1.25
CA VAL A 68 -7.47 17.81 -1.94
C VAL A 68 -8.67 17.69 -2.86
N ALA A 69 -9.72 18.45 -2.57
CA ALA A 69 -10.97 18.41 -3.32
C ALA A 69 -10.98 19.44 -4.47
N TYR A 70 -11.46 19.00 -5.64
CA TYR A 70 -11.64 19.82 -6.83
C TYR A 70 -13.05 19.67 -7.38
N PRO A 71 -13.79 20.77 -7.61
CA PRO A 71 -15.06 20.71 -8.31
C PRO A 71 -14.85 20.37 -9.80
N VAL A 72 -15.69 19.49 -10.33
CA VAL A 72 -15.79 19.15 -11.75
C VAL A 72 -17.23 19.39 -12.23
N ASP A 73 -17.46 19.41 -13.54
CA ASP A 73 -18.74 19.84 -14.12
C ASP A 73 -19.98 19.13 -13.54
N GLU A 74 -19.88 17.87 -13.17
CA GLU A 74 -21.02 17.07 -12.69
C GLU A 74 -20.79 16.45 -11.31
N GLY A 75 -19.83 17.01 -10.52
CA GLY A 75 -19.53 16.43 -9.22
C GLY A 75 -18.30 16.99 -8.52
N MET A 76 -17.69 16.15 -7.71
CA MET A 76 -16.50 16.46 -6.94
C MET A 76 -15.44 15.39 -7.14
N LEU A 77 -14.21 15.81 -7.36
CA LEU A 77 -13.03 14.98 -7.40
C LEU A 77 -12.21 15.23 -6.12
N SER A 78 -11.84 14.18 -5.44
CA SER A 78 -10.91 14.21 -4.29
C SER A 78 -9.64 13.48 -4.66
N LEU A 79 -8.50 14.13 -4.46
CA LEU A 79 -7.18 13.58 -4.74
C LEU A 79 -6.39 13.47 -3.44
N THR A 80 -5.87 12.28 -3.18
CA THR A 80 -4.99 12.00 -2.05
C THR A 80 -3.67 11.46 -2.57
N VAL A 81 -2.56 11.92 -2.03
CA VAL A 81 -1.22 11.39 -2.32
C VAL A 81 -0.68 10.76 -1.06
N THR A 82 -0.35 9.48 -1.12
CA THR A 82 0.22 8.72 -0.01
C THR A 82 1.64 8.29 -0.35
N ASP A 83 2.53 8.45 0.60
CA ASP A 83 3.90 7.94 0.52
C ASP A 83 3.92 6.43 0.75
N LEU A 84 4.33 5.66 -0.24
CA LEU A 84 4.44 4.21 -0.14
C LEU A 84 5.72 3.73 0.57
N ARG A 85 6.66 4.63 0.89
CA ARG A 85 7.77 4.33 1.79
C ARG A 85 7.40 4.48 3.27
N SER A 86 6.13 4.67 3.59
CA SER A 86 5.61 4.62 4.95
C SER A 86 5.07 3.25 5.35
N CYS A 87 5.37 2.18 4.61
CA CYS A 87 4.95 0.80 4.84
C CYS A 87 6.13 -0.18 4.76
N TYR A 88 5.94 -1.38 5.30
CA TYR A 88 6.88 -2.49 5.12
C TYR A 88 6.71 -3.06 3.71
N ASN A 89 7.75 -2.95 2.89
CA ASN A 89 7.75 -3.56 1.56
C ASN A 89 7.94 -5.07 1.68
N LEU A 90 6.88 -5.86 1.41
CA LEU A 90 6.94 -7.32 1.51
C LEU A 90 7.96 -7.93 0.52
N ASN A 91 8.16 -7.29 -0.63
CA ASN A 91 9.17 -7.72 -1.61
C ASN A 91 10.61 -7.60 -1.09
N HIS A 92 10.82 -6.98 0.10
CA HIS A 92 12.11 -7.07 0.76
C HIS A 92 12.53 -8.52 1.04
N LEU A 93 11.59 -9.39 1.31
CA LEU A 93 11.85 -10.81 1.58
C LEU A 93 12.48 -11.53 0.38
N ALA A 94 12.14 -11.12 -0.86
CA ALA A 94 12.77 -11.64 -2.08
C ALA A 94 14.26 -11.25 -2.23
N GLY A 95 14.67 -10.16 -1.59
CA GLY A 95 16.06 -9.70 -1.60
C GLY A 95 16.96 -10.43 -0.61
N LEU A 96 16.40 -11.32 0.22
CA LEU A 96 17.14 -12.10 1.22
C LEU A 96 17.47 -13.46 0.63
N ASN A 97 18.73 -13.68 0.26
CA ASN A 97 19.19 -14.94 -0.36
C ASN A 97 18.88 -16.14 0.52
N SER A 98 18.20 -17.14 -0.06
CA SER A 98 17.88 -18.42 0.59
C SER A 98 19.12 -19.30 0.89
N GLN A 99 20.17 -19.16 0.10
CA GLN A 99 21.35 -20.04 0.15
C GLN A 99 22.35 -19.75 1.29
N GLU A 100 22.30 -18.59 1.91
CA GLU A 100 23.10 -18.35 3.10
C GLU A 100 22.31 -18.79 4.34
N ALA A 101 22.48 -20.04 4.76
CA ALA A 101 21.86 -20.61 5.98
C ALA A 101 22.26 -19.88 7.29
N SER A 102 23.24 -19.01 7.23
CA SER A 102 23.54 -17.98 8.22
C SER A 102 22.86 -16.67 7.90
N LEU A 103 21.79 -16.73 7.13
CA LEU A 103 21.01 -15.55 6.84
C LEU A 103 20.72 -14.85 8.13
N ASP A 104 21.44 -13.82 8.14
CA ASP A 104 21.47 -12.80 9.09
C ASP A 104 20.07 -12.71 9.75
N LEU A 105 19.96 -13.43 10.89
CA LEU A 105 18.78 -13.31 11.75
C LEU A 105 18.39 -11.83 11.93
N GLN A 106 19.37 -10.95 11.79
CA GLN A 106 19.24 -9.51 11.85
C GLN A 106 18.50 -8.94 10.62
N SER A 107 18.63 -9.52 9.43
CA SER A 107 17.91 -9.07 8.24
C SER A 107 16.43 -9.43 8.29
N LEU A 108 16.08 -10.56 8.92
CA LEU A 108 14.71 -11.00 9.15
C LEU A 108 14.08 -10.42 10.42
N LEU A 109 14.89 -9.87 11.33
CA LEU A 109 14.40 -9.38 12.61
C LEU A 109 13.31 -8.31 12.47
N PRO A 110 13.40 -7.31 11.58
CA PRO A 110 12.33 -6.34 11.37
C PRO A 110 11.01 -6.99 10.96
N TRP A 111 11.04 -7.98 10.06
CA TRP A 111 9.84 -8.72 9.67
C TRP A 111 9.22 -9.44 10.85
N ARG A 112 10.00 -10.22 11.59
CA ARG A 112 9.52 -11.00 12.72
C ARG A 112 8.91 -10.14 13.82
N LEU A 113 9.56 -9.03 14.14
CA LEU A 113 9.04 -8.09 15.13
C LEU A 113 7.74 -7.45 14.66
N TYR A 114 7.68 -7.00 13.40
CA TYR A 114 6.52 -6.32 12.87
C TYR A 114 5.32 -7.25 12.70
N ILE A 115 5.52 -8.44 12.13
CA ILE A 115 4.42 -9.39 11.94
C ILE A 115 3.84 -9.88 13.28
N ASN A 116 4.68 -10.09 14.29
CA ASN A 116 4.20 -10.45 15.62
C ASN A 116 3.35 -9.33 16.25
N GLN A 117 3.68 -8.07 16.00
CA GLN A 117 2.88 -6.95 16.46
C GLN A 117 1.53 -6.90 15.74
N LEU A 118 1.51 -7.05 14.41
CA LEU A 118 0.30 -7.10 13.62
C LEU A 118 -0.62 -8.27 14.02
N GLU A 119 -0.04 -9.44 14.30
CA GLU A 119 -0.82 -10.60 14.74
C GLU A 119 -1.47 -10.41 16.11
N GLN A 120 -0.86 -9.61 16.99
CA GLN A 120 -1.47 -9.26 18.28
C GLN A 120 -2.65 -8.28 18.11
N GLU A 121 -2.56 -7.37 17.13
CA GLU A 121 -3.56 -6.33 16.91
C GLU A 121 -4.72 -6.81 16.01
N ASP A 122 -4.44 -7.50 14.92
CA ASP A 122 -5.41 -7.75 13.85
C ASP A 122 -5.57 -9.25 13.47
N ARG A 123 -4.70 -10.13 13.98
CA ARG A 123 -4.70 -11.57 13.65
C ARG A 123 -4.78 -11.83 12.14
N TRP A 124 -4.01 -11.05 11.37
CA TRP A 124 -4.05 -11.05 9.91
C TRP A 124 -3.77 -12.42 9.28
N LEU A 125 -2.85 -13.18 9.87
CA LEU A 125 -2.49 -14.53 9.38
C LEU A 125 -3.51 -15.59 9.82
N GLU A 126 -4.41 -15.28 10.75
CA GLU A 126 -5.40 -16.19 11.33
C GLU A 126 -4.77 -17.48 11.86
N ASP A 127 -4.81 -18.57 11.04
CA ASP A 127 -4.31 -19.90 11.42
C ASP A 127 -2.89 -20.19 10.91
N LEU A 128 -2.30 -19.27 10.12
CA LEU A 128 -0.95 -19.44 9.59
C LEU A 128 0.08 -18.88 10.56
N LEU A 129 1.12 -19.66 10.86
CA LEU A 129 2.22 -19.16 11.68
C LEU A 129 3.04 -18.11 10.92
N PRO A 130 3.55 -17.06 11.61
CA PRO A 130 4.41 -16.05 10.98
C PRO A 130 5.62 -16.61 10.23
N GLU A 131 6.24 -17.66 10.74
CA GLU A 131 7.35 -18.35 10.11
C GLU A 131 6.92 -19.13 8.87
N GLU A 132 5.75 -19.72 8.89
CA GLU A 132 5.19 -20.43 7.74
C GLU A 132 4.87 -19.46 6.60
N PHE A 133 4.26 -18.32 6.91
CA PHE A 133 4.05 -17.27 5.92
C PHE A 133 5.38 -16.77 5.34
N LEU A 134 6.37 -16.54 6.20
CA LEU A 134 7.69 -16.09 5.79
C LEU A 134 8.35 -17.06 4.79
N ASP A 135 8.40 -18.34 5.13
CA ASP A 135 9.06 -19.35 4.30
C ASP A 135 8.31 -19.51 2.96
N ARG A 136 6.99 -19.56 2.99
CA ARG A 136 6.18 -19.64 1.76
C ARG A 136 6.31 -18.40 0.87
N ALA A 137 6.37 -17.20 1.46
CA ALA A 137 6.54 -15.97 0.69
C ALA A 137 7.94 -15.90 0.05
N ARG A 138 8.96 -16.40 0.72
CA ARG A 138 10.32 -16.46 0.18
C ARG A 138 10.43 -17.45 -0.96
N ASP A 139 9.99 -18.70 -0.77
CA ASP A 139 10.00 -19.74 -1.82
C ASP A 139 9.16 -19.33 -3.04
N TRP A 140 8.06 -18.59 -2.82
CA TRP A 140 7.26 -18.05 -3.93
C TRP A 140 8.05 -17.07 -4.80
N MET A 141 8.94 -16.29 -4.17
CA MET A 141 9.63 -15.16 -4.80
C MET A 141 11.06 -15.43 -5.22
N ASP A 142 11.75 -16.40 -4.59
CA ASP A 142 13.16 -16.66 -4.91
C ASP A 142 13.31 -17.42 -6.25
N ALA A 143 14.54 -17.57 -6.71
CA ALA A 143 14.82 -18.08 -8.05
C ALA A 143 15.15 -19.58 -8.09
N ASP A 144 15.21 -20.23 -6.94
CA ASP A 144 15.53 -21.67 -6.90
C ASP A 144 14.26 -22.52 -6.77
N ASN A 145 14.35 -23.81 -6.46
CA ASN A 145 13.24 -24.72 -6.23
C ASN A 145 13.52 -25.61 -5.00
N GLU A 146 14.25 -25.08 -4.04
CA GLU A 146 14.59 -25.74 -2.79
C GLU A 146 13.71 -25.21 -1.66
N ALA A 147 12.63 -25.95 -1.33
CA ALA A 147 11.69 -25.52 -0.33
C ALA A 147 12.32 -25.33 1.06
N LEU A 148 12.04 -24.21 1.69
CA LEU A 148 12.33 -23.95 3.09
C LEU A 148 11.52 -24.87 4.00
N VAL A 149 11.80 -24.86 5.32
CA VAL A 149 11.22 -25.80 6.29
C VAL A 149 9.69 -25.81 6.26
N TYR A 150 9.07 -24.65 6.20
CA TYR A 150 7.62 -24.46 6.12
C TYR A 150 7.16 -23.88 4.77
N GLY A 151 8.06 -23.84 3.80
CA GLY A 151 7.85 -23.25 2.50
C GLY A 151 7.15 -24.19 1.53
N ALA A 152 6.98 -23.71 0.29
CA ALA A 152 6.41 -24.48 -0.79
C ALA A 152 6.95 -24.02 -2.13
N GLU A 153 7.32 -24.97 -2.95
CA GLU A 153 7.85 -24.75 -4.29
C GLU A 153 6.92 -25.25 -5.40
N THR A 154 7.32 -25.03 -6.64
CA THR A 154 6.58 -25.45 -7.83
C THR A 154 6.07 -26.90 -7.72
N GLY A 155 6.85 -27.81 -7.14
CA GLY A 155 6.45 -29.22 -6.98
C GLY A 155 5.18 -29.37 -6.11
N GLN A 156 5.06 -28.60 -5.04
CA GLN A 156 3.88 -28.60 -4.17
C GLN A 156 2.71 -27.88 -4.83
N TYR A 157 2.96 -26.75 -5.50
CA TYR A 157 1.91 -25.98 -6.16
C TYR A 157 1.27 -26.70 -7.36
N LEU A 158 2.01 -27.56 -8.05
CA LEU A 158 1.48 -28.39 -9.13
C LEU A 158 0.48 -29.47 -8.67
N LEU A 159 0.50 -29.83 -7.39
CA LEU A 159 -0.44 -30.79 -6.81
C LEU A 159 -1.77 -30.17 -6.39
N GLN A 160 -1.91 -28.85 -6.52
CA GLN A 160 -3.11 -28.11 -6.13
C GLN A 160 -4.13 -28.01 -7.29
N GLU A 161 -5.36 -27.62 -6.96
CA GLU A 161 -6.42 -27.34 -7.94
C GLU A 161 -6.82 -25.85 -7.90
N PRO A 162 -6.61 -25.10 -9.00
CA PRO A 162 -5.88 -25.45 -10.22
C PRO A 162 -4.37 -25.56 -9.97
N PRO A 163 -3.65 -26.40 -10.73
CA PRO A 163 -2.20 -26.51 -10.63
C PRO A 163 -1.53 -25.21 -11.07
N ARG A 164 -0.41 -24.88 -10.43
CA ARG A 164 0.33 -23.65 -10.71
C ARG A 164 1.82 -23.85 -10.45
N VAL A 165 2.60 -22.87 -10.80
CA VAL A 165 4.05 -22.81 -10.52
C VAL A 165 4.34 -21.66 -9.55
N ALA A 166 5.42 -21.73 -8.79
CA ALA A 166 5.92 -20.61 -8.02
C ALA A 166 6.27 -19.44 -8.97
N ALA A 167 6.13 -18.20 -8.50
CA ALA A 167 6.38 -17.03 -9.35
C ALA A 167 7.87 -16.84 -9.65
N ASN A 168 8.76 -17.26 -8.75
CA ASN A 168 10.22 -17.08 -8.78
C ASN A 168 10.62 -15.65 -9.14
N GLN A 169 9.85 -14.68 -8.64
CA GLN A 169 10.06 -13.25 -8.80
C GLN A 169 9.30 -12.48 -7.70
N PRO A 170 9.69 -11.24 -7.40
CA PRO A 170 8.97 -10.39 -6.45
C PRO A 170 7.48 -10.30 -6.77
N LEU A 171 6.63 -10.23 -5.76
CA LEU A 171 5.19 -10.08 -5.88
C LEU A 171 4.84 -8.80 -6.65
N VAL A 172 3.94 -8.91 -7.60
CA VAL A 172 3.45 -7.80 -8.42
C VAL A 172 2.09 -7.32 -7.95
N ASP A 173 1.24 -8.24 -7.50
CA ASP A 173 -0.11 -7.94 -7.07
C ASP A 173 -0.46 -8.62 -5.75
N LEU A 174 -1.29 -7.94 -4.95
CA LEU A 174 -1.75 -8.43 -3.66
C LEU A 174 -2.44 -9.80 -3.75
N SER A 175 -3.12 -10.08 -4.85
CA SER A 175 -3.82 -11.36 -5.04
C SER A 175 -2.89 -12.57 -5.00
N GLU A 176 -1.60 -12.38 -5.29
CA GLU A 176 -0.60 -13.45 -5.22
C GLU A 176 -0.40 -14.00 -3.81
N ILE A 177 -0.61 -13.17 -2.78
CA ILE A 177 -0.52 -13.63 -1.38
C ILE A 177 -1.54 -14.73 -1.09
N ASN A 178 -2.70 -14.71 -1.74
CA ASN A 178 -3.69 -15.79 -1.62
C ASN A 178 -3.20 -17.13 -2.17
N TRP A 179 -2.14 -17.10 -2.99
CA TRP A 179 -1.56 -18.30 -3.56
C TRP A 179 -0.55 -18.96 -2.61
N LEU A 180 -0.02 -18.22 -1.63
CA LEU A 180 0.85 -18.76 -0.59
C LEU A 180 0.10 -19.73 0.34
N GLN A 181 -1.23 -19.62 0.41
CA GLN A 181 -2.10 -20.51 1.19
C GLN A 181 -3.04 -21.29 0.27
N PRO A 182 -2.68 -22.51 -0.13
CA PRO A 182 -3.44 -23.30 -1.08
C PRO A 182 -4.84 -23.69 -0.60
N GLU A 183 -5.03 -23.80 0.71
CA GLU A 183 -6.25 -24.34 1.29
C GLU A 183 -7.34 -23.26 1.51
N ASN A 184 -6.98 -21.98 1.47
CA ASN A 184 -7.87 -20.89 1.87
C ASN A 184 -7.81 -19.66 0.97
N ARG A 185 -8.24 -19.80 -0.27
CA ARG A 185 -8.06 -18.87 -1.39
C ARG A 185 -8.74 -17.50 -1.29
N SER A 186 -9.53 -17.23 -0.28
CA SER A 186 -10.33 -15.99 -0.22
C SER A 186 -9.99 -15.05 0.91
N ARG A 187 -8.96 -15.33 1.71
CA ARG A 187 -8.72 -14.64 2.97
C ARG A 187 -8.04 -13.28 2.83
N PHE A 188 -7.00 -13.17 2.01
CA PHE A 188 -6.26 -11.93 1.91
C PHE A 188 -6.86 -11.00 0.85
N ARG A 189 -8.00 -10.41 1.18
CA ARG A 189 -8.59 -9.37 0.32
C ARG A 189 -7.83 -8.06 0.40
N GLN A 190 -7.15 -7.81 1.51
CA GLN A 190 -6.37 -6.60 1.77
C GLN A 190 -5.11 -6.94 2.56
N LEU A 191 -4.01 -6.24 2.28
CA LEU A 191 -2.87 -6.24 3.18
C LEU A 191 -3.20 -5.44 4.44
N PRO A 192 -2.68 -5.83 5.62
CA PRO A 192 -2.79 -5.00 6.81
C PRO A 192 -2.22 -3.61 6.54
N ALA A 193 -2.78 -2.63 7.21
CA ALA A 193 -2.25 -1.29 7.16
C ALA A 193 -0.77 -1.31 7.55
N GLY A 194 0.08 -0.74 6.70
CA GLY A 194 1.53 -0.74 6.95
C GLY A 194 2.33 -1.83 6.24
N ILE A 195 1.70 -2.75 5.48
CA ILE A 195 2.38 -3.63 4.52
C ILE A 195 2.04 -3.19 3.09
N CYS A 196 3.01 -3.24 2.18
CA CYS A 196 2.85 -2.89 0.77
C CYS A 196 3.71 -3.78 -0.14
N LEU A 197 3.45 -3.66 -1.44
CA LEU A 197 4.26 -4.26 -2.49
C LEU A 197 4.88 -3.14 -3.32
N LEU A 198 6.20 -3.01 -3.27
CA LEU A 198 6.95 -2.09 -4.12
C LEU A 198 7.76 -2.88 -5.13
N PRO A 199 8.04 -2.31 -6.32
CA PRO A 199 8.79 -3.00 -7.37
C PRO A 199 10.26 -3.30 -7.03
N ASP A 200 10.77 -2.77 -5.93
CA ASP A 200 12.13 -3.06 -5.45
C ASP A 200 12.13 -3.94 -4.19
N THR A 201 13.29 -4.48 -3.85
CA THR A 201 13.50 -5.36 -2.69
C THR A 201 14.13 -4.63 -1.50
N ARG A 202 14.20 -3.30 -1.51
CA ARG A 202 14.82 -2.51 -0.43
C ARG A 202 13.86 -2.28 0.72
N LEU A 203 14.33 -2.54 1.93
CA LEU A 203 13.62 -2.14 3.16
C LEU A 203 14.02 -0.71 3.50
N ARG A 204 13.16 0.25 3.18
CA ARG A 204 13.37 1.67 3.49
C ARG A 204 12.07 2.30 3.96
N LEU A 205 12.15 3.10 5.01
CA LEU A 205 11.02 3.80 5.62
C LEU A 205 11.26 5.30 5.61
N ASN A 206 10.30 6.06 5.08
CA ASN A 206 10.33 7.53 5.17
C ASN A 206 9.73 7.97 6.50
N ILE A 207 10.58 8.45 7.42
CA ILE A 207 10.15 8.87 8.76
C ILE A 207 9.37 10.18 8.75
N ASN A 208 9.53 11.03 7.72
CA ASN A 208 8.83 12.30 7.62
C ASN A 208 7.32 12.15 7.40
N THR A 209 6.93 11.12 6.66
CA THR A 209 5.53 10.85 6.29
C THR A 209 4.88 9.75 7.13
N LEU A 210 5.65 9.15 8.06
CA LEU A 210 5.18 8.04 8.88
C LEU A 210 3.98 8.47 9.74
N PRO A 211 2.80 7.86 9.61
CA PRO A 211 1.68 8.11 10.49
C PRO A 211 1.88 7.44 11.86
N ARG A 212 1.20 7.95 12.88
CA ARG A 212 1.35 7.45 14.27
C ARG A 212 1.07 5.96 14.38
N GLN A 213 0.04 5.48 13.70
CA GLN A 213 -0.39 4.08 13.71
C GLN A 213 0.70 3.12 13.21
N ARG A 214 1.74 3.64 12.53
CA ARG A 214 2.86 2.85 12.00
C ARG A 214 4.15 2.96 12.83
N LEU A 215 4.08 3.52 14.03
CA LEU A 215 5.21 3.50 14.96
C LEU A 215 5.69 2.08 15.29
N PRO A 216 4.82 1.04 15.38
CA PRO A 216 5.28 -0.33 15.51
C PRO A 216 6.20 -0.80 14.37
N LEU A 217 5.98 -0.31 13.14
CA LEU A 217 6.89 -0.58 12.02
C LEU A 217 8.26 0.07 12.24
N LEU A 218 8.31 1.33 12.64
CA LEU A 218 9.57 2.01 12.96
C LEU A 218 10.31 1.28 14.09
N TRP A 219 9.58 0.89 15.14
CA TRP A 219 10.13 0.08 16.25
C TRP A 219 10.75 -1.22 15.76
N ALA A 220 10.07 -1.92 14.87
CA ALA A 220 10.57 -3.17 14.29
C ALA A 220 11.83 -2.94 13.41
N LEU A 221 11.86 -1.85 12.62
CA LEU A 221 13.04 -1.48 11.82
C LEU A 221 14.23 -1.08 12.71
N MET A 222 13.96 -0.57 13.90
CA MET A 222 14.95 -0.30 14.94
C MET A 222 15.31 -1.54 15.78
N GLU A 223 14.92 -2.73 15.30
CA GLU A 223 15.24 -4.01 15.92
C GLU A 223 14.72 -4.14 17.37
N GLY A 224 13.65 -3.40 17.71
CA GLY A 224 13.06 -3.38 19.05
C GLY A 224 13.93 -2.72 20.12
N GLN A 225 15.05 -2.09 19.75
CA GLN A 225 16.02 -1.54 20.72
C GLN A 225 15.56 -0.21 21.32
N VAL A 226 14.72 0.55 20.61
CA VAL A 226 14.17 1.82 21.09
C VAL A 226 12.74 1.57 21.60
N PRO A 227 12.41 1.95 22.84
CA PRO A 227 11.06 1.75 23.39
C PRO A 227 9.98 2.49 22.59
N LEU A 228 8.81 1.88 22.42
CA LEU A 228 7.69 2.52 21.72
C LEU A 228 7.30 3.87 22.33
N VAL A 229 7.39 4.01 23.65
CA VAL A 229 7.10 5.29 24.34
C VAL A 229 8.03 6.41 23.86
N ALA A 230 9.31 6.14 23.61
CA ALA A 230 10.25 7.12 23.09
C ALA A 230 9.93 7.49 21.64
N LEU A 231 9.46 6.52 20.83
CA LEU A 231 9.00 6.78 19.46
C LEU A 231 7.70 7.60 19.44
N GLU A 232 6.80 7.37 20.39
CA GLU A 232 5.58 8.19 20.58
C GLU A 232 5.92 9.64 20.94
N GLU A 233 6.81 9.85 21.90
CA GLU A 233 7.26 11.18 22.30
C GLU A 233 7.95 11.90 21.15
N TRP A 234 8.84 11.21 20.44
CA TRP A 234 9.48 11.72 19.24
C TRP A 234 8.45 12.11 18.18
N TRP A 235 7.46 11.27 17.91
CA TRP A 235 6.46 11.50 16.87
C TRP A 235 5.65 12.77 17.14
N GLN A 236 5.30 13.03 18.39
CA GLN A 236 4.56 14.24 18.82
C GLN A 236 5.39 15.52 18.67
N GLN A 237 6.72 15.42 18.82
CA GLN A 237 7.63 16.57 18.84
C GLN A 237 8.34 16.79 17.49
N ARG A 238 8.15 15.90 16.51
CA ARG A 238 8.84 15.96 15.23
C ARG A 238 8.56 17.29 14.52
N PRO A 239 9.58 17.88 13.82
CA PRO A 239 9.41 19.13 13.12
C PRO A 239 8.40 19.01 11.96
N GLU A 240 7.56 20.03 11.78
CA GLU A 240 6.58 20.07 10.68
C GLU A 240 7.24 20.01 9.29
N VAL A 241 8.42 20.59 9.14
CA VAL A 241 9.19 20.57 7.90
C VAL A 241 9.89 19.23 7.63
N GLY A 242 9.88 18.31 8.60
CA GLY A 242 10.57 17.02 8.51
C GLY A 242 12.08 17.13 8.71
N TYR A 243 12.76 15.99 8.54
CA TYR A 243 14.20 15.83 8.65
C TYR A 243 14.85 15.78 7.29
N THR A 244 16.10 16.21 7.20
CA THR A 244 16.92 16.11 5.99
C THR A 244 18.13 15.17 6.17
N ALA A 245 18.50 14.90 7.43
CA ALA A 245 19.65 14.09 7.76
C ALA A 245 19.40 13.17 8.98
N LEU A 246 20.06 12.01 9.00
CA LEU A 246 19.99 11.06 10.12
C LEU A 246 20.43 11.69 11.46
N ALA A 247 21.41 12.58 11.42
CA ALA A 247 21.91 13.23 12.64
C ALA A 247 20.84 14.08 13.33
N GLU A 248 20.00 14.76 12.57
CA GLU A 248 18.86 15.52 13.09
C GLU A 248 17.85 14.60 13.78
N PHE A 249 17.47 13.53 13.09
CA PHE A 249 16.55 12.54 13.62
C PHE A 249 17.08 11.86 14.90
N TRP A 250 18.36 11.45 14.92
CA TRP A 250 18.96 10.85 16.10
C TRP A 250 19.02 11.83 17.26
N GLY A 251 19.31 13.10 16.98
CA GLY A 251 19.33 14.16 18.01
C GLY A 251 17.97 14.36 18.66
N ASP A 252 16.90 14.44 17.87
CA ASP A 252 15.55 14.64 18.36
C ASP A 252 14.98 13.39 19.08
N LEU A 253 15.36 12.19 18.64
CA LEU A 253 14.98 10.95 19.33
C LEU A 253 15.66 10.86 20.71
N GLY A 254 16.83 11.45 20.86
CA GLY A 254 17.59 11.52 22.11
C GLY A 254 18.58 10.37 22.30
N GLU A 255 19.83 10.73 22.57
CA GLU A 255 20.94 9.78 22.73
C GLU A 255 20.71 8.75 23.83
N THR A 256 19.90 9.07 24.85
CA THR A 256 19.58 8.16 25.97
C THR A 256 18.86 6.89 25.51
N TRP A 257 18.11 6.96 24.42
CA TRP A 257 17.33 5.84 23.88
C TRP A 257 18.08 5.03 22.83
N LEU A 258 19.20 5.56 22.34
CA LEU A 258 19.94 4.96 21.24
C LEU A 258 21.01 3.99 21.75
N PRO A 259 21.12 2.80 21.16
CA PRO A 259 22.25 1.91 21.42
C PRO A 259 23.59 2.58 21.10
N GLU A 260 24.60 2.32 21.93
CA GLU A 260 25.98 2.78 21.68
C GLU A 260 26.63 2.06 20.50
N ASP A 261 26.04 0.95 20.02
CA ASP A 261 26.54 0.13 18.92
C ASP A 261 26.50 0.91 17.58
N SER A 262 27.67 1.25 17.09
CA SER A 262 27.83 1.96 15.81
C SER A 262 27.37 1.12 14.60
N ALA A 263 27.52 -0.21 14.66
CA ALA A 263 27.06 -1.10 13.59
C ALA A 263 25.52 -1.14 13.53
N TRP A 264 24.86 -1.13 14.69
CA TRP A 264 23.41 -0.97 14.77
C TRP A 264 22.95 0.35 14.14
N ARG A 265 23.58 1.47 14.54
CA ARG A 265 23.24 2.81 13.98
C ARG A 265 23.41 2.86 12.47
N GLN A 266 24.47 2.26 11.94
CA GLN A 266 24.69 2.19 10.49
C GLN A 266 23.63 1.33 9.79
N ARG A 267 23.33 0.16 10.33
CA ARG A 267 22.36 -0.78 9.78
C ARG A 267 20.93 -0.20 9.78
N VAL A 268 20.50 0.31 10.92
CA VAL A 268 19.17 0.94 11.06
C VAL A 268 19.09 2.22 10.24
N GLY A 269 20.13 3.07 10.29
CA GLY A 269 20.19 4.29 9.48
C GLY A 269 20.06 4.02 7.98
N GLY A 270 20.60 2.90 7.49
CA GLY A 270 20.45 2.47 6.09
C GLY A 270 19.01 2.09 5.69
N ARG A 271 18.14 1.83 6.66
CA ARG A 271 16.71 1.53 6.45
C ARG A 271 15.83 2.78 6.50
N LEU A 272 16.36 3.91 6.95
CA LEU A 272 15.62 5.16 7.08
C LEU A 272 15.87 6.08 5.88
N MET A 273 14.87 6.84 5.51
CA MET A 273 14.96 7.85 4.46
C MET A 273 14.09 9.07 4.82
N PHE A 274 14.31 10.17 4.12
CA PHE A 274 13.66 11.46 4.39
C PHE A 274 12.84 11.95 3.18
N VAL A 275 13.09 11.42 2.00
CA VAL A 275 12.37 11.74 0.75
C VAL A 275 12.04 10.43 0.06
N SER A 276 10.79 10.26 -0.29
CA SER A 276 10.32 9.04 -0.95
C SER A 276 10.58 9.04 -2.45
N ASP A 277 10.59 7.83 -2.99
CA ASP A 277 10.65 7.55 -4.43
C ASP A 277 9.39 6.83 -4.94
N TYR A 278 8.47 6.40 -4.03
CA TYR A 278 7.22 5.72 -4.39
C TYR A 278 6.01 6.41 -3.75
N TYR A 279 5.02 6.68 -4.58
CA TYR A 279 3.79 7.37 -4.17
C TYR A 279 2.57 6.67 -4.74
N ARG A 280 1.46 6.68 -3.97
CA ARG A 280 0.13 6.33 -4.46
C ARG A 280 -0.68 7.59 -4.61
N VAL A 281 -1.26 7.76 -5.76
CA VAL A 281 -2.27 8.78 -6.03
C VAL A 281 -3.62 8.09 -6.04
N SER A 282 -4.44 8.37 -5.06
CA SER A 282 -5.83 7.90 -4.97
C SER A 282 -6.75 9.03 -5.37
N ILE A 283 -7.64 8.75 -6.32
CA ILE A 283 -8.59 9.70 -6.86
C ILE A 283 -9.98 9.12 -6.64
N GLU A 284 -10.78 9.82 -5.87
CA GLU A 284 -12.20 9.53 -5.70
C GLU A 284 -13.02 10.57 -6.44
N MET A 285 -14.00 10.13 -7.16
CA MET A 285 -14.88 11.01 -7.89
C MET A 285 -16.33 10.60 -7.67
N ASN A 286 -17.15 11.57 -7.28
CA ASN A 286 -18.58 11.42 -7.18
C ASN A 286 -19.21 12.14 -8.38
N LEU A 287 -19.71 11.36 -9.33
CA LEU A 287 -20.45 11.84 -10.52
C LEU A 287 -21.87 11.32 -10.45
N ASN A 288 -22.86 12.18 -10.35
CA ASN A 288 -24.29 11.81 -10.31
C ASN A 288 -24.46 10.63 -9.39
N ASP A 289 -24.66 10.35 -8.34
CA ASP A 289 -24.87 9.19 -7.44
C ASP A 289 -23.92 7.98 -7.66
N ARG A 290 -22.85 8.14 -8.45
CA ARG A 290 -21.85 7.09 -8.67
C ARG A 290 -20.51 7.51 -8.11
N GLN A 291 -19.96 6.66 -7.27
CA GLN A 291 -18.59 6.79 -6.77
C GLN A 291 -17.65 5.98 -7.67
N LEU A 292 -16.61 6.64 -8.15
CA LEU A 292 -15.54 6.04 -8.92
C LEU A 292 -14.24 6.23 -8.15
N ILE A 293 -13.46 5.15 -8.00
CA ILE A 293 -12.16 5.19 -7.34
C ILE A 293 -11.09 4.72 -8.32
N PHE A 294 -9.99 5.45 -8.35
CA PHE A 294 -8.85 5.16 -9.18
C PHE A 294 -7.57 5.36 -8.38
N GLU A 295 -6.67 4.41 -8.48
CA GLU A 295 -5.35 4.46 -7.85
C GLU A 295 -4.25 4.31 -8.89
N SER A 296 -3.24 5.16 -8.79
CA SER A 296 -1.99 5.06 -9.56
C SER A 296 -0.81 4.99 -8.62
N ASP A 297 -0.02 3.95 -8.75
CA ASP A 297 1.27 3.84 -8.05
C ASP A 297 2.37 4.38 -8.95
N ILE A 298 3.12 5.35 -8.43
CA ILE A 298 4.06 6.18 -9.17
C ILE A 298 5.45 6.06 -8.56
N TYR A 299 6.43 5.74 -9.39
CA TYR A 299 7.83 5.86 -9.06
C TYR A 299 8.34 7.24 -9.49
N LEU A 300 9.05 7.92 -8.60
CA LEU A 300 9.76 9.17 -8.86
C LEU A 300 11.26 8.90 -8.84
N SER A 301 11.90 9.04 -10.00
CA SER A 301 13.34 8.85 -10.11
C SER A 301 14.13 10.02 -9.48
N PRO A 302 15.43 9.83 -9.18
CA PRO A 302 16.31 10.93 -8.74
C PRO A 302 16.35 12.12 -9.69
N ASP A 303 16.17 11.88 -11.00
CA ASP A 303 16.14 12.90 -12.06
C ASP A 303 14.79 13.62 -12.13
N ALA A 304 13.94 13.49 -11.14
CA ALA A 304 12.59 14.05 -11.08
C ALA A 304 11.68 13.62 -12.26
N GLN A 305 11.86 12.39 -12.77
CA GLN A 305 10.94 11.79 -13.73
C GLN A 305 9.99 10.85 -13.05
N THR A 306 8.72 10.89 -13.44
CA THR A 306 7.70 10.00 -12.91
C THR A 306 7.39 8.85 -13.86
N ARG A 307 7.25 7.65 -13.30
CA ARG A 307 6.77 6.45 -14.00
C ARG A 307 5.61 5.83 -13.24
N VAL A 308 4.47 5.68 -13.89
CA VAL A 308 3.36 4.90 -13.33
C VAL A 308 3.67 3.42 -13.56
N TYR A 309 3.69 2.62 -12.49
CA TYR A 309 3.98 1.19 -12.59
C TYR A 309 2.75 0.31 -12.30
N ALA A 310 1.73 0.86 -11.62
CA ALA A 310 0.46 0.18 -11.43
C ALA A 310 -0.71 1.16 -11.50
N ARG A 311 -1.83 0.71 -12.03
CA ARG A 311 -3.12 1.40 -11.97
C ARG A 311 -4.20 0.42 -11.56
N ARG A 312 -5.10 0.87 -10.70
CA ARG A 312 -6.27 0.11 -10.26
C ARG A 312 -7.51 0.95 -10.48
N TRP A 313 -8.52 0.31 -11.01
CA TRP A 313 -9.80 0.92 -11.33
C TRP A 313 -10.94 0.04 -10.83
N GLY A 314 -11.99 0.65 -10.34
CA GLY A 314 -13.24 -0.05 -10.07
C GLY A 314 -13.98 0.50 -8.86
N PRO A 315 -15.26 0.14 -8.72
CA PRO A 315 -15.87 0.19 -7.42
C PRO A 315 -15.10 -0.80 -6.55
N VAL A 316 -14.63 -0.32 -5.43
CA VAL A 316 -13.89 -1.18 -4.52
C VAL A 316 -14.91 -1.83 -3.62
N ASP A 317 -15.52 -2.93 -4.09
CA ASP A 317 -16.29 -3.80 -3.23
C ASP A 317 -15.40 -4.26 -2.08
N GLY A 318 -15.70 -3.76 -0.87
CA GLY A 318 -15.00 -4.09 0.36
C GLY A 318 -13.80 -3.22 0.73
N ARG A 319 -13.49 -2.16 0.01
CA ARG A 319 -12.60 -1.10 0.52
C ARG A 319 -13.44 -0.04 1.25
N ILE A 320 -13.08 0.22 2.47
CA ILE A 320 -13.57 1.35 3.25
C ILE A 320 -13.25 2.62 2.46
N SER A 321 -14.22 3.49 2.23
CA SER A 321 -13.98 4.78 1.55
C SER A 321 -12.95 5.59 2.34
N LEU A 322 -12.27 6.56 1.71
CA LEU A 322 -11.37 7.44 2.46
C LEU A 322 -12.12 8.18 3.59
N GLN A 323 -13.40 8.47 3.40
CA GLN A 323 -14.25 9.08 4.43
C GLN A 323 -14.47 8.13 5.62
N ASP A 324 -14.67 6.84 5.38
CA ASP A 324 -14.80 5.84 6.43
C ASP A 324 -13.48 5.63 7.17
N ARG A 325 -12.34 5.67 6.46
CA ARG A 325 -11.00 5.62 7.07
C ARG A 325 -10.71 6.81 7.97
N VAL A 326 -11.10 8.01 7.55
CA VAL A 326 -10.95 9.25 8.36
C VAL A 326 -11.88 9.23 9.57
N GLN A 327 -13.05 8.60 9.48
CA GLN A 327 -13.97 8.42 10.60
C GLN A 327 -13.45 7.37 11.59
N GLU A 328 -12.95 6.23 11.14
CA GLU A 328 -12.29 5.24 12.01
C GLU A 328 -11.03 5.81 12.68
N GLU A 329 -10.23 6.60 11.97
CA GLU A 329 -9.07 7.28 12.57
C GLU A 329 -9.47 8.32 13.62
N ASN A 330 -10.60 9.00 13.47
CA ASN A 330 -11.10 9.97 14.44
C ASN A 330 -11.80 9.32 15.63
N GLU A 331 -12.48 8.19 15.45
CA GLU A 331 -13.09 7.43 16.57
C GLU A 331 -12.08 6.72 17.47
N ILE A 332 -10.87 6.45 16.96
CA ILE A 332 -9.77 5.86 17.75
C ILE A 332 -8.98 6.94 18.53
N THR A 333 -9.20 8.22 18.21
CA THR A 333 -8.49 9.35 18.85
C THR A 333 -9.30 10.04 19.94
N ASP A 334 -10.54 9.69 20.20
CA ASP A 334 -11.39 10.07 21.33
C ASP A 334 -11.41 8.96 22.40
#